data_df3b37597e667a6b39ea1ae41f2d7a92
#
_entry.id   df3b37597e667a6b39ea1ae41f2d7a92
#
_cell.length_a   1.000
_cell.length_b   1.000
_cell.length_c   1.000
_cell.angle_alpha   90.00
_cell.angle_beta   90.00
_cell.angle_gamma   90.00
#
_symmetry.space_group_name_H-M   'P 1'
#
loop_
_entity.id
_entity.type
_entity.pdbx_description
1 polymer ?
#
loop_
_entity_poly.entity_id
_entity_poly.type
_entity_poly.pdbx_seq_one_letter_code
_entity_poly.pdbx_strand_id
1 'polypeptide(L)'
;MNRCCIVVLLLLSGWAQAQEIRELAWGNPVAVVDLRTTDGCRLMKAQWKSLDARIVPAKFRAPGPSETDNAPLYPTGKSVNTFTLEPHGNTPAFEQADWQPVAATDLETRRGNGLLSHVWYRVKVTLPETVGTFAVAGSRVMFELVADDYSEVWINGRLRKSYGARANGVINGYNARQRVWLTDHARPGETIDLAVLVTNGPLADLPNNYVWIRSATLDFYSGKPTPDTWKNLGQVVMVQDELKNVLDPAARIEKVADGFQFTEGPVWHPDGYLLFSDPNANVIYKYDPTMGNVTIYMTKTGYTGYNIGEYHQPGSNGLAIDAQGRLVVCQHGNRRLVRDEIKGPMTVLSDGYKTQKLNSPNDLVIKSNGDIYFTDPPYGLPKAYDDPRKETPYSGVYRIRNGKTDLLTTDLGGPNGIAFSPDETYLYVSNWDIRDIQRTKTLWRYDVKPDGTLTNGKVFFDLSRADPNGGPADEALDGVKVDTKGYVFVSVPGGVCILSPAGTYLGKIIGPERPANMAWGDDGKTLYLTAHTGLYKITTLNGGKLAH
;
A
#
# COMPACT_ATOMS: atom_id res chain seq x y z
N MET A 1 63.95 1.36 14.98
CA MET A 1 63.12 2.49 14.50
C MET A 1 61.90 1.89 13.79
N ASN A 2 60.86 1.59 14.54
CA ASN A 2 59.60 1.09 14.00
C ASN A 2 58.55 2.18 14.14
N ARG A 3 58.10 2.72 13.02
CA ARG A 3 56.94 3.63 12.98
C ARG A 3 55.67 2.82 12.96
N CYS A 4 54.94 2.86 14.07
CA CYS A 4 53.55 2.40 14.14
C CYS A 4 52.66 3.38 13.38
N CYS A 5 52.05 2.98 12.27
CA CYS A 5 50.95 3.67 11.65
C CYS A 5 49.66 3.32 12.41
N ILE A 6 49.13 4.27 13.14
CA ILE A 6 47.78 4.19 13.71
C ILE A 6 46.80 4.52 12.57
N VAL A 7 46.09 3.50 12.09
CA VAL A 7 44.96 3.69 11.20
C VAL A 7 43.76 4.05 12.08
N VAL A 8 43.38 5.32 12.07
CA VAL A 8 42.13 5.78 12.66
C VAL A 8 41.00 5.34 11.70
N LEU A 9 40.31 4.26 12.04
CA LEU A 9 39.02 3.93 11.44
C LEU A 9 38.00 4.98 11.91
N LEU A 10 37.72 5.96 11.08
CA LEU A 10 36.52 6.78 11.18
C LEU A 10 35.32 5.85 10.89
N LEU A 11 34.71 5.36 11.95
CA LEU A 11 33.36 4.83 11.92
C LEU A 11 32.42 6.00 11.58
N LEU A 12 32.18 6.21 10.30
CA LEU A 12 31.03 6.93 9.81
C LEU A 12 29.81 6.11 10.22
N SER A 13 29.27 6.41 11.39
CA SER A 13 27.91 6.05 11.74
C SER A 13 26.99 6.82 10.77
N GLY A 14 26.85 6.30 9.57
CA GLY A 14 25.77 6.65 8.68
C GLY A 14 24.47 6.22 9.39
N TRP A 15 23.85 7.16 10.06
CA TRP A 15 22.43 7.08 10.29
C TRP A 15 21.82 7.05 8.89
N ALA A 16 21.48 5.86 8.43
CA ALA A 16 20.54 5.71 7.35
C ALA A 16 19.23 6.31 7.90
N GLN A 17 19.03 7.61 7.65
CA GLN A 17 17.68 8.15 7.70
C GLN A 17 16.90 7.23 6.80
N ALA A 18 15.96 6.51 7.39
CA ALA A 18 14.97 5.76 6.64
C ALA A 18 14.42 6.78 5.65
N GLN A 19 14.72 6.59 4.37
CA GLN A 19 14.30 7.48 3.32
C GLN A 19 12.79 7.45 3.38
N GLU A 20 12.18 8.55 3.80
CA GLU A 20 10.73 8.64 4.00
C GLU A 20 10.07 8.31 2.68
N ILE A 21 9.37 7.22 2.67
CA ILE A 21 8.81 6.61 1.48
C ILE A 21 7.65 7.47 1.02
N ARG A 22 7.76 8.00 -0.17
CA ARG A 22 6.73 8.80 -0.82
C ARG A 22 5.83 7.88 -1.63
N GLU A 23 4.64 7.66 -1.14
CA GLU A 23 3.59 6.94 -1.87
C GLU A 23 3.11 7.77 -3.06
N LEU A 24 3.12 7.20 -4.24
CA LEU A 24 2.89 7.97 -5.46
C LEU A 24 1.91 7.27 -6.38
N ALA A 25 0.89 7.97 -6.75
CA ALA A 25 -0.03 7.56 -7.80
C ALA A 25 0.55 7.69 -9.22
N TRP A 26 1.71 8.35 -9.36
CA TRP A 26 2.23 8.77 -10.67
C TRP A 26 3.76 8.73 -10.76
N GLY A 27 4.38 7.82 -10.05
CA GLY A 27 5.85 7.76 -9.96
C GLY A 27 6.42 8.76 -8.95
N ASN A 28 7.74 8.86 -8.89
CA ASN A 28 8.42 9.83 -8.04
C ASN A 28 8.19 11.26 -8.56
N PRO A 29 8.03 12.26 -7.68
CA PRO A 29 8.03 13.64 -8.12
C PRO A 29 9.34 13.95 -8.84
N VAL A 30 9.25 14.59 -9.98
CA VAL A 30 10.41 15.00 -10.77
C VAL A 30 11.14 16.15 -10.09
N ALA A 31 10.41 16.98 -9.36
CA ALA A 31 10.95 18.07 -8.57
C ALA A 31 10.14 18.24 -7.28
N VAL A 32 10.80 18.68 -6.22
CA VAL A 32 10.20 18.90 -4.90
C VAL A 32 10.68 20.24 -4.36
N VAL A 33 9.75 21.00 -3.77
CA VAL A 33 10.05 22.24 -3.07
C VAL A 33 9.60 22.12 -1.62
N ASP A 34 10.54 22.18 -0.68
CA ASP A 34 10.23 22.18 0.76
C ASP A 34 9.90 23.61 1.20
N LEU A 35 8.64 23.83 1.55
CA LEU A 35 8.12 25.11 2.04
C LEU A 35 8.54 25.44 3.49
N ARG A 36 9.25 24.55 4.17
CA ARG A 36 9.86 24.82 5.49
C ARG A 36 11.25 25.42 5.37
N THR A 37 11.73 25.64 4.15
CA THR A 37 13.03 26.27 3.90
C THR A 37 12.86 27.70 3.39
N THR A 38 13.84 28.55 3.70
CA THR A 38 13.89 29.93 3.18
C THR A 38 13.97 29.94 1.65
N ASP A 39 14.72 29.00 1.07
CA ASP A 39 14.89 28.92 -0.39
C ASP A 39 13.62 28.42 -1.08
N GLY A 40 12.95 27.42 -0.51
CA GLY A 40 11.66 26.96 -1.03
C GLY A 40 10.61 28.07 -0.99
N CYS A 41 10.50 28.77 0.12
CA CYS A 41 9.59 29.91 0.22
C CYS A 41 9.97 31.04 -0.75
N ARG A 42 11.25 31.35 -0.92
CA ARG A 42 11.71 32.35 -1.90
C ARG A 42 11.33 31.96 -3.32
N LEU A 43 11.56 30.69 -3.70
CA LEU A 43 11.23 30.19 -5.04
C LEU A 43 9.74 30.31 -5.32
N MET A 44 8.88 30.02 -4.34
CA MET A 44 7.42 30.09 -4.45
C MET A 44 6.83 31.46 -4.14
N LYS A 45 7.66 32.48 -3.89
CA LYS A 45 7.24 33.82 -3.41
C LYS A 45 6.29 33.72 -2.22
N ALA A 46 6.57 32.79 -1.32
CA ALA A 46 5.70 32.35 -0.23
C ALA A 46 6.13 32.94 1.12
N GLN A 47 5.15 33.26 1.96
CA GLN A 47 5.37 33.65 3.35
C GLN A 47 4.33 32.96 4.23
N TRP A 48 4.78 32.22 5.20
CA TRP A 48 3.92 31.59 6.17
C TRP A 48 3.36 32.58 7.18
N LYS A 49 2.13 32.34 7.59
CA LYS A 49 1.42 33.04 8.67
C LYS A 49 0.76 32.01 9.58
N SER A 50 0.58 32.33 10.84
CA SER A 50 -0.18 31.52 11.79
C SER A 50 -1.23 32.34 12.52
N LEU A 51 -2.24 31.63 13.02
CA LEU A 51 -3.34 32.20 13.79
C LEU A 51 -3.86 31.13 14.76
N ASP A 52 -3.92 31.45 16.05
CA ASP A 52 -4.54 30.56 17.03
C ASP A 52 -6.05 30.51 16.83
N ALA A 53 -6.58 29.29 16.71
CA ALA A 53 -8.03 29.07 16.67
C ALA A 53 -8.58 29.01 18.10
N ARG A 54 -9.80 29.49 18.29
CA ARG A 54 -10.48 29.53 19.58
C ARG A 54 -11.69 28.62 19.60
N ILE A 55 -11.91 27.93 20.71
CA ILE A 55 -13.13 27.18 20.99
C ILE A 55 -14.16 28.19 21.51
N VAL A 56 -15.27 28.30 20.82
CA VAL A 56 -16.37 29.22 21.20
C VAL A 56 -17.68 28.45 21.33
N PRO A 57 -18.62 28.90 22.23
CA PRO A 57 -19.95 28.32 22.30
C PRO A 57 -20.69 28.47 20.98
N ALA A 58 -21.37 27.43 20.55
CA ALA A 58 -22.16 27.40 19.33
C ALA A 58 -23.51 26.70 19.56
N LYS A 59 -24.48 27.05 18.76
CA LYS A 59 -25.73 26.28 18.67
C LYS A 59 -25.69 25.40 17.44
N PHE A 60 -25.99 24.14 17.62
CA PHE A 60 -26.01 23.16 16.56
C PHE A 60 -27.36 22.42 16.55
N ARG A 61 -27.87 22.12 15.39
CA ARG A 61 -29.03 21.23 15.27
C ARG A 61 -28.52 19.81 15.13
N ALA A 62 -28.88 18.95 16.06
CA ALA A 62 -28.52 17.53 16.00
C ALA A 62 -29.16 16.90 14.74
N PRO A 63 -28.49 15.91 14.15
CA PRO A 63 -29.06 15.08 13.10
C PRO A 63 -30.36 14.42 13.56
N GLY A 64 -31.30 14.24 12.64
CA GLY A 64 -32.51 13.49 12.91
C GLY A 64 -32.27 11.98 12.97
N PRO A 65 -33.20 11.22 13.60
CA PRO A 65 -33.05 9.76 13.76
C PRO A 65 -33.22 8.97 12.45
N SER A 66 -33.57 9.61 11.35
CA SER A 66 -33.83 8.97 10.05
C SER A 66 -32.65 8.96 9.09
N GLU A 67 -31.44 9.32 9.54
CA GLU A 67 -30.27 9.37 8.67
C GLU A 67 -29.71 7.98 8.40
N THR A 68 -29.59 7.66 7.12
CA THR A 68 -28.89 6.47 6.63
C THR A 68 -27.47 6.84 6.22
N ASP A 69 -26.57 5.88 6.24
CA ASP A 69 -25.13 6.05 5.99
C ASP A 69 -24.73 6.80 4.71
N ASN A 70 -25.65 6.95 3.75
CA ASN A 70 -25.41 7.60 2.46
C ASN A 70 -26.25 8.87 2.26
N ALA A 71 -27.07 9.27 3.23
CA ALA A 71 -27.84 10.49 3.14
C ALA A 71 -27.02 11.70 3.60
N PRO A 72 -27.17 12.88 2.96
CA PRO A 72 -26.60 14.11 3.51
C PRO A 72 -27.14 14.34 4.92
N LEU A 73 -26.24 14.70 5.85
CA LEU A 73 -26.61 15.07 7.22
C LEU A 73 -27.41 16.38 7.21
N TYR A 74 -28.72 16.28 7.24
CA TYR A 74 -29.59 17.44 7.40
C TYR A 74 -29.95 17.61 8.88
N PRO A 75 -29.53 18.71 9.53
CA PRO A 75 -29.88 18.95 10.92
C PRO A 75 -31.41 19.18 11.07
N THR A 76 -32.12 18.16 11.54
CA THR A 76 -33.57 18.18 11.75
C THR A 76 -33.98 18.19 13.23
N GLY A 77 -33.00 17.91 14.11
CA GLY A 77 -33.20 17.78 15.55
C GLY A 77 -33.31 19.12 16.29
N LYS A 78 -33.49 19.03 17.61
CA LYS A 78 -33.49 20.19 18.51
C LYS A 78 -32.12 20.86 18.51
N SER A 79 -32.13 22.21 18.63
CA SER A 79 -30.89 22.96 18.88
C SER A 79 -30.24 22.52 20.17
N VAL A 80 -28.95 22.18 20.12
CA VAL A 80 -28.12 21.85 21.28
C VAL A 80 -27.01 22.89 21.43
N ASN A 81 -26.62 23.18 22.66
CA ASN A 81 -25.45 23.99 22.94
C ASN A 81 -24.21 23.10 22.83
N THR A 82 -23.26 23.52 22.05
CA THR A 82 -22.00 22.85 21.81
C THR A 82 -20.90 23.88 21.59
N PHE A 83 -19.77 23.46 21.05
CA PHE A 83 -18.64 24.32 20.76
C PHE A 83 -18.22 24.17 19.31
N THR A 84 -17.63 25.22 18.76
CA THR A 84 -16.99 25.22 17.45
C THR A 84 -15.62 25.89 17.53
N LEU A 85 -14.79 25.68 16.51
CA LEU A 85 -13.51 26.38 16.37
C LEU A 85 -13.68 27.61 15.49
N GLU A 86 -13.18 28.74 15.92
CA GLU A 86 -13.18 29.98 15.13
C GLU A 86 -11.75 30.54 14.97
N PRO A 87 -11.44 31.18 13.81
CA PRO A 87 -12.33 31.36 12.66
C PRO A 87 -12.41 30.11 11.77
N HIS A 88 -13.53 29.94 11.07
CA HIS A 88 -13.69 28.92 10.03
C HIS A 88 -12.97 29.32 8.75
N GLY A 89 -12.33 28.39 8.08
CA GLY A 89 -11.43 28.60 6.95
C GLY A 89 -12.03 29.23 5.67
N ASN A 90 -13.33 29.48 5.61
CA ASN A 90 -14.02 30.07 4.46
C ASN A 90 -14.86 31.28 4.84
N THR A 91 -14.59 31.92 5.98
CA THR A 91 -15.40 33.02 6.48
C THR A 91 -14.69 34.37 6.34
N PRO A 92 -15.44 35.49 6.29
CA PRO A 92 -14.83 36.83 6.36
C PRO A 92 -13.98 37.04 7.60
N ALA A 93 -14.32 36.43 8.73
CA ALA A 93 -13.55 36.48 9.97
C ALA A 93 -12.18 35.81 9.81
N PHE A 94 -12.06 34.77 9.00
CA PHE A 94 -10.79 34.12 8.68
C PHE A 94 -9.88 35.04 7.84
N GLU A 95 -10.45 35.72 6.84
CA GLU A 95 -9.69 36.64 5.98
C GLU A 95 -9.21 37.88 6.72
N GLN A 96 -10.01 38.38 7.65
CA GLN A 96 -9.76 39.61 8.41
C GLN A 96 -9.03 39.39 9.74
N ALA A 97 -8.72 38.12 10.06
CA ALA A 97 -8.03 37.79 11.31
C ALA A 97 -6.61 38.38 11.38
N ASP A 98 -6.11 38.54 12.59
CA ASP A 98 -4.76 39.07 12.85
C ASP A 98 -3.70 37.97 12.65
N TRP A 99 -3.41 37.69 11.39
CA TRP A 99 -2.43 36.70 10.98
C TRP A 99 -1.00 37.14 11.30
N GLN A 100 -0.30 36.37 12.12
CA GLN A 100 1.07 36.62 12.51
C GLN A 100 2.05 35.94 11.53
N PRO A 101 3.09 36.64 11.03
CA PRO A 101 4.12 36.03 10.20
C PRO A 101 4.89 34.96 10.97
N VAL A 102 5.25 33.88 10.29
CA VAL A 102 6.06 32.78 10.82
C VAL A 102 7.19 32.52 9.83
N ALA A 103 8.42 32.39 10.33
CA ALA A 103 9.53 31.97 9.49
C ALA A 103 9.32 30.50 9.06
N ALA A 104 9.71 30.17 7.83
CA ALA A 104 9.57 28.80 7.32
C ALA A 104 10.29 27.78 8.22
N THR A 105 11.44 28.14 8.75
CA THR A 105 12.24 27.32 9.68
C THR A 105 11.59 27.14 11.06
N ASP A 106 10.61 27.96 11.41
CA ASP A 106 9.94 27.91 12.72
C ASP A 106 8.65 27.07 12.68
N LEU A 107 8.31 26.49 11.54
CA LEU A 107 7.13 25.63 11.42
C LEU A 107 7.23 24.34 12.26
N GLU A 108 8.44 23.89 12.56
CA GLU A 108 8.69 22.76 13.47
C GLU A 108 8.64 23.15 14.95
N THR A 109 8.55 24.44 15.27
CA THR A 109 8.43 24.91 16.65
C THR A 109 7.06 24.56 17.21
N ARG A 110 7.05 23.90 18.35
CA ARG A 110 5.83 23.51 19.05
C ARG A 110 5.02 24.73 19.48
N ARG A 111 3.73 24.75 19.11
CA ARG A 111 2.79 25.83 19.44
C ARG A 111 1.64 25.31 20.25
N GLY A 112 1.01 26.20 21.02
CA GLY A 112 -0.16 25.91 21.85
C GLY A 112 0.16 25.87 23.33
N ASN A 113 -0.79 25.43 24.15
CA ASN A 113 -0.69 25.42 25.61
C ASN A 113 -0.30 24.04 26.20
N GLY A 114 -0.09 23.04 25.36
CA GLY A 114 0.25 21.69 25.77
C GLY A 114 -0.92 20.82 26.27
N LEU A 115 -2.14 21.36 26.36
CA LEU A 115 -3.35 20.64 26.78
C LEU A 115 -4.33 20.45 25.62
N LEU A 116 -4.63 21.51 24.90
CA LEU A 116 -5.48 21.53 23.72
C LEU A 116 -4.98 22.64 22.81
N SER A 117 -4.55 22.28 21.64
CA SER A 117 -3.93 23.23 20.71
C SER A 117 -4.60 23.18 19.33
N HIS A 118 -5.00 24.35 18.84
CA HIS A 118 -5.61 24.52 17.53
C HIS A 118 -4.98 25.74 16.85
N VAL A 119 -4.24 25.52 15.79
CA VAL A 119 -3.51 26.58 15.09
C VAL A 119 -3.75 26.50 13.59
N TRP A 120 -4.16 27.61 13.02
CA TRP A 120 -4.14 27.81 11.59
C TRP A 120 -2.75 28.21 11.11
N TYR A 121 -2.27 27.56 10.06
CA TYR A 121 -1.15 28.00 9.24
C TYR A 121 -1.65 28.34 7.85
N ARG A 122 -1.13 29.43 7.27
CA ARG A 122 -1.52 29.87 5.93
C ARG A 122 -0.30 30.27 5.12
N VAL A 123 -0.25 29.87 3.86
CA VAL A 123 0.77 30.29 2.92
C VAL A 123 0.17 30.45 1.53
N LYS A 124 0.52 31.55 0.87
CA LYS A 124 0.16 31.76 -0.53
C LYS A 124 1.40 31.47 -1.36
N VAL A 125 1.31 30.53 -2.29
CA VAL A 125 2.40 30.11 -3.17
C VAL A 125 2.15 30.58 -4.59
N THR A 126 3.19 30.99 -5.30
CA THR A 126 3.17 31.33 -6.72
C THR A 126 4.03 30.33 -7.46
N LEU A 127 3.46 29.60 -8.42
CA LEU A 127 4.17 28.58 -9.18
C LEU A 127 5.24 29.25 -10.09
N PRO A 128 6.51 28.82 -10.02
CA PRO A 128 7.59 29.38 -10.82
C PRO A 128 7.59 28.81 -12.24
N GLU A 129 8.40 29.37 -13.13
CA GLU A 129 8.65 28.82 -14.46
C GLU A 129 9.33 27.45 -14.39
N THR A 130 10.31 27.32 -13.47
CA THR A 130 11.08 26.10 -13.31
C THR A 130 11.34 25.80 -11.83
N VAL A 131 11.53 24.51 -11.51
CA VAL A 131 12.10 24.03 -10.24
C VAL A 131 13.39 23.28 -10.60
N GLY A 132 14.55 23.87 -10.32
CA GLY A 132 15.82 23.43 -10.88
C GLY A 132 15.76 23.46 -12.41
N THR A 133 15.99 22.32 -13.05
CA THR A 133 15.90 22.16 -14.51
C THR A 133 14.50 21.75 -14.99
N PHE A 134 13.56 21.46 -14.10
CA PHE A 134 12.23 20.99 -14.44
C PHE A 134 11.31 22.16 -14.80
N ALA A 135 10.69 22.13 -16.00
CA ALA A 135 9.69 23.11 -16.41
C ALA A 135 8.33 22.81 -15.75
N VAL A 136 7.78 23.83 -15.07
CA VAL A 136 6.54 23.66 -14.28
C VAL A 136 5.29 23.67 -15.15
N ALA A 137 5.31 24.35 -16.28
CA ALA A 137 4.15 24.47 -17.17
C ALA A 137 3.56 23.09 -17.54
N GLY A 138 2.26 22.91 -17.36
CA GLY A 138 1.55 21.67 -17.68
C GLY A 138 1.78 20.51 -16.71
N SER A 139 2.64 20.69 -15.70
CA SER A 139 2.89 19.67 -14.68
C SER A 139 1.70 19.52 -13.72
N ARG A 140 1.69 18.42 -12.98
CA ARG A 140 0.80 18.22 -11.84
C ARG A 140 1.50 18.61 -10.56
N VAL A 141 0.76 19.23 -9.65
CA VAL A 141 1.32 19.68 -8.38
C VAL A 141 0.49 19.16 -7.24
N MET A 142 1.14 18.52 -6.30
CA MET A 142 0.57 18.01 -5.06
C MET A 142 1.18 18.73 -3.87
N PHE A 143 0.38 19.08 -2.90
CA PHE A 143 0.83 19.53 -1.59
C PHE A 143 0.86 18.33 -0.64
N GLU A 144 2.03 18.02 -0.08
CA GLU A 144 2.18 17.01 0.97
C GLU A 144 2.45 17.70 2.30
N LEU A 145 1.69 17.31 3.31
CA LEU A 145 1.77 17.82 4.67
C LEU A 145 1.92 16.67 5.66
N VAL A 146 2.82 16.85 6.62
CA VAL A 146 2.85 16.06 7.86
C VAL A 146 2.78 17.03 9.03
N ALA A 147 1.72 16.94 9.81
CA ALA A 147 1.49 17.76 10.98
C ALA A 147 1.25 16.90 12.22
N ASP A 148 1.36 17.45 13.38
CA ASP A 148 1.15 16.79 14.67
C ASP A 148 -0.07 17.40 15.38
N ASP A 149 -1.16 16.70 15.67
CA ASP A 149 -1.54 15.30 15.36
C ASP A 149 -2.44 15.21 14.13
N TYR A 150 -3.45 16.08 14.07
CA TYR A 150 -4.53 16.09 13.09
C TYR A 150 -4.49 17.37 12.29
N SER A 151 -4.85 17.28 11.02
CA SER A 151 -4.89 18.49 10.19
C SER A 151 -5.93 18.43 9.10
N GLU A 152 -6.43 19.61 8.73
CA GLU A 152 -7.28 19.86 7.58
C GLU A 152 -6.52 20.75 6.59
N VAL A 153 -6.60 20.45 5.30
CA VAL A 153 -5.99 21.27 4.24
C VAL A 153 -7.07 21.95 3.41
N TRP A 154 -6.98 23.25 3.33
CA TRP A 154 -7.88 24.13 2.58
C TRP A 154 -7.13 24.77 1.42
N ILE A 155 -7.71 24.73 0.22
CA ILE A 155 -7.14 25.33 -0.98
C ILE A 155 -8.12 26.37 -1.51
N ASN A 156 -7.67 27.61 -1.63
CA ASN A 156 -8.49 28.72 -2.09
C ASN A 156 -9.84 28.79 -1.34
N GLY A 157 -9.81 28.66 -0.01
CA GLY A 157 -10.97 28.69 0.88
C GLY A 157 -11.89 27.47 0.81
N ARG A 158 -11.48 26.38 0.19
CA ARG A 158 -12.26 25.12 0.12
C ARG A 158 -11.51 23.98 0.80
N LEU A 159 -12.19 23.34 1.75
CA LEU A 159 -11.70 22.12 2.37
C LEU A 159 -11.53 21.03 1.32
N ARG A 160 -10.34 20.40 1.32
CA ARG A 160 -9.99 19.37 0.36
C ARG A 160 -9.90 18.01 1.03
N LYS A 161 -10.17 16.99 0.26
CA LYS A 161 -9.95 15.62 0.65
C LYS A 161 -8.48 15.27 0.41
N SER A 162 -7.87 14.58 1.37
CA SER A 162 -6.56 13.98 1.17
C SER A 162 -6.63 12.93 0.07
N TYR A 163 -5.59 12.83 -0.74
CA TYR A 163 -5.49 11.82 -1.79
C TYR A 163 -5.68 10.42 -1.18
N GLY A 164 -6.55 9.62 -1.78
CA GLY A 164 -6.92 8.31 -1.27
C GLY A 164 -7.99 8.29 -0.16
N ALA A 165 -8.35 9.44 0.42
CA ALA A 165 -9.41 9.49 1.43
C ALA A 165 -10.81 9.37 0.80
N ARG A 166 -11.73 8.71 1.51
CA ARG A 166 -13.12 8.50 1.04
C ARG A 166 -13.99 9.76 1.10
N ALA A 167 -13.68 10.69 2.01
CA ALA A 167 -14.46 11.91 2.23
C ALA A 167 -13.59 13.16 2.32
N ASN A 168 -14.18 14.33 2.07
CA ASN A 168 -13.54 15.61 2.32
C ASN A 168 -13.37 15.83 3.83
N GLY A 169 -12.35 16.57 4.22
CA GLY A 169 -12.11 16.95 5.60
C GLY A 169 -11.65 15.80 6.50
N VAL A 170 -11.16 14.72 5.92
CA VAL A 170 -10.57 13.65 6.72
C VAL A 170 -9.34 14.17 7.42
N ILE A 171 -9.38 14.12 8.74
CA ILE A 171 -8.26 14.44 9.62
C ILE A 171 -7.43 13.17 9.78
N ASN A 172 -6.16 13.22 9.39
CA ASN A 172 -5.23 12.13 9.64
C ASN A 172 -4.61 12.26 11.02
N GLY A 173 -4.32 11.15 11.65
CA GLY A 173 -3.70 11.14 12.98
C GLY A 173 -2.19 11.40 12.93
N TYR A 174 -1.56 11.29 14.07
CA TYR A 174 -0.15 11.56 14.33
C TYR A 174 0.79 11.05 13.23
N ASN A 175 1.60 11.94 12.70
CA ASN A 175 2.59 11.69 11.63
C ASN A 175 2.01 11.13 10.32
N ALA A 176 0.71 11.15 10.13
CA ALA A 176 0.13 10.73 8.87
C ALA A 176 0.34 11.79 7.79
N ARG A 177 0.71 11.34 6.61
CA ARG A 177 0.86 12.22 5.45
C ARG A 177 -0.51 12.61 4.93
N GLN A 178 -0.71 13.91 4.74
CA GLN A 178 -1.82 14.43 3.95
C GLN A 178 -1.30 14.88 2.60
N ARG A 179 -1.91 14.39 1.54
CA ARG A 179 -1.60 14.72 0.16
C ARG A 179 -2.81 15.30 -0.51
N VAL A 180 -2.66 16.48 -1.06
CA VAL A 180 -3.77 17.18 -1.69
C VAL A 180 -3.35 17.70 -3.05
N TRP A 181 -4.11 17.32 -4.10
CA TRP A 181 -3.88 17.87 -5.43
C TRP A 181 -4.17 19.36 -5.45
N LEU A 182 -3.20 20.15 -5.92
CA LEU A 182 -3.36 21.58 -6.15
C LEU A 182 -3.86 21.85 -7.57
N THR A 183 -3.22 21.25 -8.55
CA THR A 183 -3.58 21.39 -9.97
C THR A 183 -3.10 20.18 -10.78
N ASP A 184 -3.87 19.83 -11.82
CA ASP A 184 -3.49 18.82 -12.82
C ASP A 184 -2.72 19.41 -13.99
N HIS A 185 -2.68 20.74 -14.09
CA HIS A 185 -2.11 21.46 -15.21
C HIS A 185 -1.58 22.81 -14.73
N ALA A 186 -0.40 22.78 -14.13
CA ALA A 186 0.24 23.94 -13.53
C ALA A 186 0.52 25.04 -14.55
N ARG A 187 0.26 26.27 -14.15
CA ARG A 187 0.55 27.46 -14.95
C ARG A 187 1.57 28.31 -14.18
N PRO A 188 2.75 28.57 -14.73
CA PRO A 188 3.68 29.52 -14.13
C PRO A 188 3.00 30.86 -13.84
N GLY A 189 3.26 31.43 -12.68
CA GLY A 189 2.60 32.64 -12.20
C GLY A 189 1.25 32.42 -11.50
N GLU A 190 0.67 31.22 -11.58
CA GLU A 190 -0.55 30.87 -10.84
C GLU A 190 -0.29 30.97 -9.33
N THR A 191 -1.23 31.59 -8.63
CA THR A 191 -1.16 31.75 -7.18
C THR A 191 -2.20 30.87 -6.52
N ILE A 192 -1.77 30.09 -5.53
CA ILE A 192 -2.60 29.16 -4.78
C ILE A 192 -2.52 29.49 -3.29
N ASP A 193 -3.66 29.66 -2.66
CA ASP A 193 -3.77 29.94 -1.23
C ASP A 193 -4.00 28.62 -0.47
N LEU A 194 -3.06 28.29 0.39
CA LEU A 194 -3.07 27.10 1.23
C LEU A 194 -3.28 27.49 2.67
N ALA A 195 -4.30 26.94 3.31
CA ALA A 195 -4.51 27.08 4.74
C ALA A 195 -4.62 25.69 5.38
N VAL A 196 -4.00 25.51 6.52
CA VAL A 196 -3.94 24.26 7.26
C VAL A 196 -4.38 24.50 8.68
N LEU A 197 -5.45 23.85 9.12
CA LEU A 197 -5.77 23.78 10.54
C LEU A 197 -5.04 22.57 11.13
N VAL A 198 -4.19 22.80 12.10
CA VAL A 198 -3.52 21.74 12.85
C VAL A 198 -4.10 21.70 14.27
N THR A 199 -4.46 20.50 14.72
CA THR A 199 -5.10 20.30 16.02
C THR A 199 -4.45 19.16 16.77
N ASN A 200 -4.27 19.36 18.08
CA ASN A 200 -3.86 18.32 19.01
C ASN A 200 -4.61 18.48 20.33
N GLY A 201 -5.00 17.38 20.95
CA GLY A 201 -5.89 17.39 22.10
C GLY A 201 -5.71 16.20 23.03
N PRO A 202 -6.57 16.09 24.05
CA PRO A 202 -6.42 15.17 25.18
C PRO A 202 -6.59 13.68 24.83
N LEU A 203 -6.35 13.28 23.59
CA LEU A 203 -6.21 11.88 23.21
C LEU A 203 -4.84 11.31 23.57
N ALA A 204 -3.88 12.17 23.97
CA ALA A 204 -2.58 11.76 24.46
C ALA A 204 -2.55 11.79 26.00
N ASP A 205 -1.92 10.80 26.60
CA ASP A 205 -1.81 10.65 28.07
C ASP A 205 -0.96 11.72 28.78
N LEU A 206 -0.19 12.50 28.02
CA LEU A 206 0.73 13.50 28.56
C LEU A 206 0.36 14.89 28.06
N PRO A 207 0.68 15.97 28.81
CA PRO A 207 0.43 17.35 28.43
C PRO A 207 1.40 17.83 27.34
N ASN A 208 1.52 17.06 26.25
CA ASN A 208 2.38 17.34 25.09
C ASN A 208 1.56 17.63 23.84
N ASN A 209 0.32 18.07 24.01
CA ASN A 209 -0.62 18.36 22.92
C ASN A 209 -0.31 19.70 22.25
N TYR A 210 0.95 19.89 21.85
CA TYR A 210 1.38 20.99 20.98
C TYR A 210 1.16 20.62 19.53
N VAL A 211 1.14 21.61 18.66
CA VAL A 211 1.06 21.45 17.21
C VAL A 211 2.29 21.98 16.53
N TRP A 212 2.72 21.33 15.46
CA TRP A 212 3.79 21.77 14.56
C TRP A 212 3.68 21.12 13.19
N ILE A 213 4.35 21.69 12.19
CA ILE A 213 4.41 21.12 10.84
C ILE A 213 5.78 20.49 10.64
N ARG A 214 5.80 19.16 10.41
CA ARG A 214 7.01 18.35 10.24
C ARG A 214 7.45 18.22 8.79
N SER A 215 6.50 18.32 7.85
CA SER A 215 6.77 18.35 6.42
C SER A 215 5.72 19.21 5.73
N ALA A 216 6.13 20.01 4.77
CA ALA A 216 5.26 20.77 3.89
C ALA A 216 5.96 20.94 2.55
N THR A 217 5.63 20.08 1.56
CA THR A 217 6.29 20.09 0.26
C THR A 217 5.30 20.34 -0.87
N LEU A 218 5.79 20.96 -1.94
CA LEU A 218 5.14 20.94 -3.25
C LEU A 218 5.88 19.94 -4.12
N ASP A 219 5.18 18.89 -4.49
CA ASP A 219 5.67 17.79 -5.29
C ASP A 219 5.18 17.96 -6.73
N PHE A 220 6.12 18.07 -7.67
CA PHE A 220 5.86 18.30 -9.09
C PHE A 220 6.03 17.00 -9.85
N TYR A 221 5.03 16.66 -10.66
CA TYR A 221 5.02 15.46 -11.50
C TYR A 221 4.97 15.88 -12.96
N SER A 222 5.74 15.22 -13.82
CA SER A 222 5.53 15.33 -15.26
C SER A 222 4.09 14.93 -15.60
N GLY A 223 3.55 15.45 -16.70
CA GLY A 223 2.21 15.08 -17.16
C GLY A 223 1.99 13.56 -17.18
N LYS A 224 0.73 13.10 -17.34
CA LYS A 224 0.43 11.67 -17.47
C LYS A 224 1.45 11.03 -18.42
N PRO A 225 2.08 9.89 -18.05
CA PRO A 225 2.90 9.13 -18.98
C PRO A 225 2.11 8.98 -20.27
N THR A 226 2.74 9.25 -21.41
CA THR A 226 2.07 9.04 -22.67
C THR A 226 1.66 7.57 -22.75
N PRO A 227 0.41 7.22 -23.06
CA PRO A 227 -0.05 5.84 -23.10
C PRO A 227 0.88 4.91 -23.91
N ASP A 228 1.60 5.46 -24.85
CA ASP A 228 2.48 4.71 -25.76
C ASP A 228 3.77 4.20 -25.10
N THR A 229 4.31 4.88 -24.08
CA THR A 229 5.51 4.40 -23.35
C THR A 229 5.22 3.27 -22.36
N TRP A 230 3.94 3.04 -22.03
CA TRP A 230 3.51 2.00 -21.11
C TRP A 230 2.88 0.81 -21.81
N LYS A 231 2.70 0.89 -23.11
CA LYS A 231 2.15 -0.18 -23.96
C LYS A 231 3.25 -1.01 -24.61
N ASN A 232 2.88 -2.20 -25.01
CA ASN A 232 3.77 -3.12 -25.75
C ASN A 232 5.06 -3.48 -25.02
N LEU A 233 4.99 -3.51 -23.67
CA LEU A 233 6.12 -3.89 -22.83
C LEU A 233 6.26 -5.41 -22.77
N GLY A 234 7.49 -5.85 -22.45
CA GLY A 234 7.78 -7.26 -22.23
C GLY A 234 7.56 -8.14 -23.46
N GLN A 235 7.54 -9.43 -23.24
CA GLN A 235 7.33 -10.43 -24.29
C GLN A 235 6.83 -11.75 -23.70
N VAL A 236 6.20 -12.55 -24.55
CA VAL A 236 5.84 -13.94 -24.25
C VAL A 236 6.89 -14.85 -24.90
N VAL A 237 7.56 -15.66 -24.07
CA VAL A 237 8.50 -16.69 -24.53
C VAL A 237 7.77 -18.02 -24.54
N MET A 238 7.57 -18.58 -25.71
CA MET A 238 6.90 -19.86 -25.89
C MET A 238 7.93 -21.01 -25.89
N VAL A 239 7.67 -22.03 -25.07
CA VAL A 239 8.46 -23.27 -25.00
C VAL A 239 7.69 -24.43 -25.62
N GLN A 240 6.38 -24.46 -25.42
CA GLN A 240 5.50 -25.48 -25.99
C GLN A 240 4.33 -24.83 -26.73
N ASP A 241 3.89 -25.45 -27.83
CA ASP A 241 2.76 -24.94 -28.65
C ASP A 241 1.44 -24.87 -27.88
N GLU A 242 1.27 -25.66 -26.83
CA GLU A 242 0.12 -25.66 -25.93
C GLU A 242 -0.11 -24.29 -25.28
N LEU A 243 0.94 -23.45 -25.11
CA LEU A 243 0.81 -22.10 -24.58
C LEU A 243 -0.19 -21.24 -25.37
N LYS A 244 -0.35 -21.49 -26.68
CA LYS A 244 -1.31 -20.79 -27.55
C LYS A 244 -2.78 -20.96 -27.11
N ASN A 245 -3.06 -21.97 -26.29
CA ASN A 245 -4.40 -22.17 -25.69
C ASN A 245 -4.63 -21.29 -24.46
N VAL A 246 -3.59 -20.65 -23.94
CA VAL A 246 -3.61 -19.87 -22.69
C VAL A 246 -3.40 -18.40 -22.97
N LEU A 247 -2.49 -18.08 -23.87
CA LEU A 247 -2.01 -16.73 -24.14
C LEU A 247 -1.63 -16.56 -25.62
N ASP A 248 -2.01 -15.43 -26.21
CA ASP A 248 -1.51 -15.06 -27.54
C ASP A 248 0.02 -14.82 -27.44
N PRO A 249 0.85 -15.50 -28.24
CA PRO A 249 2.29 -15.25 -28.26
C PRO A 249 2.66 -13.81 -28.63
N ALA A 250 1.78 -13.09 -29.32
CA ALA A 250 1.93 -11.68 -29.66
C ALA A 250 1.47 -10.74 -28.54
N ALA A 251 0.86 -11.25 -27.45
CA ALA A 251 0.42 -10.43 -26.34
C ALA A 251 1.58 -9.64 -25.72
N ARG A 252 1.27 -8.45 -25.26
CA ARG A 252 2.24 -7.55 -24.61
C ARG A 252 1.67 -7.08 -23.29
N ILE A 253 2.59 -6.75 -22.40
CA ILE A 253 2.29 -6.17 -21.08
C ILE A 253 2.00 -4.68 -21.25
N GLU A 254 1.00 -4.21 -20.54
CA GLU A 254 0.72 -2.78 -20.38
C GLU A 254 0.99 -2.40 -18.92
N LYS A 255 1.77 -1.35 -18.67
CA LYS A 255 1.94 -0.75 -17.36
C LYS A 255 0.74 0.13 -17.06
N VAL A 256 0.11 -0.03 -15.91
CA VAL A 256 -1.08 0.74 -15.53
C VAL A 256 -0.81 1.73 -14.40
N ALA A 257 0.18 1.45 -13.57
CA ALA A 257 0.64 2.38 -12.53
C ALA A 257 2.08 2.05 -12.11
N ASP A 258 2.77 3.02 -11.47
CA ASP A 258 4.08 2.84 -10.86
C ASP A 258 4.30 3.76 -9.66
N GLY A 259 5.52 3.73 -9.09
CA GLY A 259 5.91 4.57 -7.98
C GLY A 259 5.63 3.97 -6.62
N PHE A 260 5.41 2.66 -6.57
CA PHE A 260 5.27 1.89 -5.33
C PHE A 260 6.65 1.45 -4.84
N GLN A 261 6.70 0.94 -3.60
CA GLN A 261 7.95 0.40 -3.07
C GLN A 261 8.11 -1.08 -3.39
N PHE A 262 7.06 -1.84 -3.12
CA PHE A 262 6.99 -3.26 -3.40
C PHE A 262 5.54 -3.68 -3.48
N THR A 263 5.04 -3.97 -4.68
CA THR A 263 3.63 -4.31 -4.88
C THR A 263 3.39 -5.81 -4.73
N GLU A 264 2.34 -6.16 -3.98
CA GLU A 264 1.99 -7.54 -3.63
C GLU A 264 0.48 -7.75 -3.48
N GLY A 265 0.09 -9.01 -3.29
CA GLY A 265 -1.23 -9.46 -2.87
C GLY A 265 -2.40 -8.88 -3.65
N PRO A 266 -2.38 -8.88 -4.98
CA PRO A 266 -3.46 -8.30 -5.75
C PRO A 266 -4.74 -9.14 -5.64
N VAL A 267 -5.89 -8.46 -5.54
CA VAL A 267 -7.21 -9.09 -5.59
C VAL A 267 -8.21 -8.18 -6.29
N TRP A 268 -9.04 -8.78 -7.16
CA TRP A 268 -10.14 -8.09 -7.81
C TRP A 268 -11.35 -8.01 -6.89
N HIS A 269 -11.89 -6.81 -6.70
CA HIS A 269 -13.10 -6.60 -5.94
C HIS A 269 -14.35 -6.67 -6.85
N PRO A 270 -15.45 -7.29 -6.42
CA PRO A 270 -16.69 -7.39 -7.22
C PRO A 270 -17.24 -6.04 -7.70
N ASP A 271 -16.96 -4.96 -6.99
CA ASP A 271 -17.35 -3.59 -7.38
C ASP A 271 -16.54 -3.03 -8.56
N GLY A 272 -15.69 -3.82 -9.22
CA GLY A 272 -15.00 -3.44 -10.45
C GLY A 272 -13.69 -2.68 -10.26
N TYR A 273 -12.90 -2.99 -9.24
CA TYR A 273 -11.58 -2.43 -9.01
C TYR A 273 -10.59 -3.46 -8.46
N LEU A 274 -9.30 -3.20 -8.64
CA LEU A 274 -8.24 -4.01 -8.07
C LEU A 274 -7.75 -3.41 -6.75
N LEU A 275 -7.61 -4.25 -5.72
CA LEU A 275 -6.85 -3.91 -4.53
C LEU A 275 -5.49 -4.61 -4.59
N PHE A 276 -4.44 -3.97 -4.07
CA PHE A 276 -3.13 -4.57 -3.93
C PHE A 276 -2.36 -3.94 -2.76
N SER A 277 -1.52 -4.73 -2.14
CA SER A 277 -0.69 -4.32 -1.02
C SER A 277 0.61 -3.66 -1.48
N ASP A 278 1.13 -2.74 -0.68
CA ASP A 278 2.53 -2.36 -0.63
C ASP A 278 3.05 -2.65 0.78
N PRO A 279 3.62 -3.85 1.00
CA PRO A 279 4.11 -4.27 2.31
C PRO A 279 5.13 -3.31 2.92
N ASN A 280 5.99 -2.73 2.09
CA ASN A 280 7.03 -1.81 2.55
C ASN A 280 6.44 -0.47 2.97
N ALA A 281 5.45 0.03 2.24
CA ALA A 281 4.75 1.28 2.55
C ALA A 281 3.68 1.14 3.65
N ASN A 282 3.31 -0.09 4.02
CA ASN A 282 2.22 -0.37 4.96
C ASN A 282 0.86 0.17 4.48
N VAL A 283 0.58 -0.02 3.18
CA VAL A 283 -0.58 0.53 2.48
C VAL A 283 -1.26 -0.54 1.63
N ILE A 284 -2.58 -0.48 1.50
CA ILE A 284 -3.34 -1.12 0.42
C ILE A 284 -3.78 -0.02 -0.54
N TYR A 285 -3.50 -0.21 -1.82
CA TYR A 285 -3.94 0.65 -2.91
C TYR A 285 -5.17 0.09 -3.60
N LYS A 286 -5.95 1.00 -4.19
CA LYS A 286 -7.06 0.70 -5.10
C LYS A 286 -6.72 1.25 -6.47
N TYR A 287 -6.69 0.38 -7.48
CA TYR A 287 -6.69 0.76 -8.89
C TYR A 287 -8.09 0.67 -9.46
N ASP A 288 -8.58 1.75 -10.02
CA ASP A 288 -9.86 1.83 -10.72
C ASP A 288 -9.59 1.88 -12.24
N PRO A 289 -9.88 0.81 -12.99
CA PRO A 289 -9.60 0.77 -14.42
C PRO A 289 -10.47 1.72 -15.24
N THR A 290 -11.67 2.06 -14.74
CA THR A 290 -12.58 3.01 -15.40
C THR A 290 -12.01 4.42 -15.36
N MET A 291 -11.42 4.79 -14.23
CA MET A 291 -10.80 6.09 -14.03
C MET A 291 -9.32 6.11 -14.44
N GLY A 292 -8.70 4.93 -14.60
CA GLY A 292 -7.28 4.79 -14.89
C GLY A 292 -6.37 5.38 -13.82
N ASN A 293 -6.79 5.34 -12.55
CA ASN A 293 -6.04 5.93 -11.44
C ASN A 293 -5.87 4.95 -10.27
N VAL A 294 -4.86 5.22 -9.46
CA VAL A 294 -4.63 4.53 -8.19
C VAL A 294 -4.89 5.48 -7.03
N THR A 295 -5.54 4.98 -5.99
CA THR A 295 -5.80 5.71 -4.75
C THR A 295 -5.40 4.85 -3.55
N ILE A 296 -5.09 5.48 -2.41
CA ILE A 296 -4.91 4.75 -1.16
C ILE A 296 -6.28 4.23 -0.70
N TYR A 297 -6.37 2.92 -0.53
CA TYR A 297 -7.56 2.28 0.05
C TYR A 297 -7.47 2.24 1.58
N MET A 298 -6.31 1.85 2.11
CA MET A 298 -6.10 1.70 3.55
C MET A 298 -4.63 1.95 3.90
N THR A 299 -4.39 2.62 5.03
CA THR A 299 -3.05 2.78 5.63
C THR A 299 -2.91 1.95 6.89
N LYS A 300 -1.68 1.74 7.37
CA LYS A 300 -1.37 0.92 8.56
C LYS A 300 -1.97 -0.48 8.45
N THR A 301 -1.82 -1.07 7.27
CA THR A 301 -2.52 -2.30 6.88
C THR A 301 -1.95 -3.55 7.52
N GLY A 302 -0.68 -3.52 7.96
CA GLY A 302 0.00 -4.65 8.59
C GLY A 302 0.45 -4.33 10.01
N TYR A 303 1.37 -3.39 10.20
CA TYR A 303 1.92 -3.04 11.49
C TYR A 303 1.35 -1.74 12.03
N THR A 304 0.93 -1.78 13.30
CA THR A 304 0.32 -0.63 14.00
C THR A 304 1.12 -0.16 15.21
N GLY A 305 2.28 -0.79 15.47
CA GLY A 305 3.14 -0.44 16.60
C GLY A 305 4.03 0.78 16.33
N TYR A 306 4.72 1.24 17.37
CA TYR A 306 5.54 2.47 17.35
C TYR A 306 6.94 2.27 16.72
N ASN A 307 7.46 1.05 16.67
CA ASN A 307 8.80 0.74 16.18
C ASN A 307 8.81 0.22 14.74
N ILE A 308 7.95 0.78 13.89
CA ILE A 308 7.78 0.38 12.49
C ILE A 308 9.10 0.43 11.69
N GLY A 309 10.02 1.31 12.07
CA GLY A 309 11.34 1.43 11.42
C GLY A 309 12.25 0.20 11.54
N GLU A 310 11.91 -0.77 12.40
CA GLU A 310 12.64 -2.05 12.46
C GLU A 310 12.24 -3.02 11.33
N TYR A 311 11.10 -2.78 10.69
CA TYR A 311 10.50 -3.70 9.72
C TYR A 311 10.81 -3.29 8.27
N HIS A 312 11.20 -4.26 7.43
CA HIS A 312 11.30 -4.05 5.98
C HIS A 312 9.92 -4.12 5.31
N GLN A 313 9.08 -5.03 5.75
CA GLN A 313 7.74 -5.26 5.23
C GLN A 313 6.71 -5.21 6.37
N PRO A 314 6.46 -4.03 6.95
CA PRO A 314 5.51 -3.91 8.07
C PRO A 314 4.05 -4.11 7.64
N GLY A 315 3.73 -3.92 6.37
CA GLY A 315 2.38 -3.82 5.83
C GLY A 315 1.63 -5.14 5.72
N SER A 316 0.52 -5.08 5.00
CA SER A 316 -0.19 -6.26 4.50
C SER A 316 0.57 -6.88 3.32
N ASN A 317 0.35 -8.18 3.08
CA ASN A 317 0.82 -8.87 1.88
C ASN A 317 -0.38 -9.44 1.12
N GLY A 318 -0.69 -10.71 1.20
CA GLY A 318 -1.81 -11.34 0.50
C GLY A 318 -3.17 -10.75 0.87
N LEU A 319 -4.02 -10.59 -0.14
CA LEU A 319 -5.40 -10.11 -0.04
C LEU A 319 -6.34 -11.12 -0.69
N ALA A 320 -7.53 -11.29 -0.11
CA ALA A 320 -8.62 -12.05 -0.72
C ALA A 320 -9.97 -11.38 -0.43
N ILE A 321 -10.97 -11.65 -1.28
CA ILE A 321 -12.36 -11.22 -1.04
C ILE A 321 -13.19 -12.45 -0.69
N ASP A 322 -13.94 -12.39 0.41
CA ASP A 322 -14.83 -13.47 0.80
C ASP A 322 -16.17 -13.42 0.02
N ALA A 323 -16.99 -14.45 0.20
CA ALA A 323 -18.28 -14.57 -0.49
C ALA A 323 -19.29 -13.45 -0.14
N GLN A 324 -19.04 -12.65 0.88
CA GLN A 324 -19.82 -11.47 1.25
C GLN A 324 -19.21 -10.16 0.74
N GLY A 325 -18.18 -10.23 -0.09
CA GLY A 325 -17.48 -9.06 -0.63
C GLY A 325 -16.55 -8.35 0.38
N ARG A 326 -16.19 -9.02 1.50
CA ARG A 326 -15.33 -8.43 2.52
C ARG A 326 -13.87 -8.76 2.27
N LEU A 327 -13.02 -7.79 2.51
CA LEU A 327 -11.58 -7.93 2.34
C LEU A 327 -10.96 -8.72 3.51
N VAL A 328 -10.24 -9.79 3.18
CA VAL A 328 -9.39 -10.56 4.10
C VAL A 328 -7.94 -10.21 3.83
N VAL A 329 -7.17 -9.92 4.89
CA VAL A 329 -5.84 -9.34 4.81
C VAL A 329 -4.84 -10.16 5.63
N CYS A 330 -3.74 -10.55 5.01
CA CYS A 330 -2.55 -11.05 5.69
C CYS A 330 -1.74 -9.86 6.24
N GLN A 331 -1.70 -9.67 7.54
CA GLN A 331 -0.94 -8.60 8.21
C GLN A 331 0.44 -9.12 8.63
N HIS A 332 1.49 -8.82 7.86
CA HIS A 332 2.86 -9.24 8.18
C HIS A 332 3.30 -8.77 9.57
N GLY A 333 3.35 -7.47 9.78
CA GLY A 333 3.91 -6.89 10.99
C GLY A 333 3.11 -7.19 12.26
N ASN A 334 1.77 -7.26 12.19
CA ASN A 334 0.91 -7.65 13.30
C ASN A 334 0.79 -9.18 13.47
N ARG A 335 1.35 -9.96 12.54
CA ARG A 335 1.42 -11.44 12.63
C ARG A 335 0.05 -12.09 12.75
N ARG A 336 -0.89 -11.69 11.86
CA ARG A 336 -2.29 -12.17 11.94
C ARG A 336 -3.04 -12.05 10.61
N LEU A 337 -4.14 -12.77 10.48
CA LEU A 337 -5.14 -12.54 9.45
C LEU A 337 -6.30 -11.74 10.04
N VAL A 338 -6.78 -10.76 9.28
CA VAL A 338 -7.94 -9.95 9.66
C VAL A 338 -8.93 -9.87 8.51
N ARG A 339 -10.16 -9.54 8.83
CA ARG A 339 -11.22 -9.25 7.85
C ARG A 339 -11.78 -7.86 8.09
N ASP A 340 -11.87 -7.08 7.04
CA ASP A 340 -12.56 -5.78 7.05
C ASP A 340 -14.07 -6.02 7.00
N GLU A 341 -14.77 -5.64 8.05
CA GLU A 341 -16.23 -5.83 8.15
C GLU A 341 -17.03 -4.74 7.42
N ILE A 342 -16.36 -3.88 6.63
CA ILE A 342 -16.96 -2.75 5.89
C ILE A 342 -17.53 -1.70 6.84
N LYS A 343 -18.25 -2.12 7.87
CA LYS A 343 -18.81 -1.29 8.93
C LYS A 343 -18.34 -1.81 10.28
N GLY A 344 -17.53 -1.02 10.95
CA GLY A 344 -16.98 -1.39 12.27
C GLY A 344 -15.50 -1.77 12.24
N PRO A 345 -14.96 -2.25 13.35
CA PRO A 345 -13.55 -2.65 13.46
C PRO A 345 -13.28 -3.93 12.67
N MET A 346 -12.04 -4.11 12.25
CA MET A 346 -11.57 -5.36 11.65
C MET A 346 -11.73 -6.52 12.64
N THR A 347 -12.20 -7.65 12.14
CA THR A 347 -12.25 -8.92 12.89
C THR A 347 -10.92 -9.67 12.73
N VAL A 348 -10.29 -10.04 13.83
CA VAL A 348 -9.14 -10.95 13.81
C VAL A 348 -9.64 -12.37 13.55
N LEU A 349 -9.21 -12.96 12.44
CA LEU A 349 -9.58 -14.33 12.03
C LEU A 349 -8.62 -15.37 12.63
N SER A 350 -7.34 -15.02 12.70
CA SER A 350 -6.29 -15.84 13.30
C SER A 350 -5.07 -14.97 13.65
N ASP A 351 -4.54 -15.10 14.84
CA ASP A 351 -3.29 -14.47 15.29
C ASP A 351 -2.30 -15.50 15.87
N GLY A 352 -2.65 -16.78 15.83
CA GLY A 352 -1.81 -17.83 16.37
C GLY A 352 -2.30 -19.24 16.07
N TYR A 353 -1.45 -20.19 16.40
CA TYR A 353 -1.75 -21.62 16.41
C TYR A 353 -1.32 -22.23 17.73
N LYS A 354 -2.25 -22.92 18.42
CA LYS A 354 -2.07 -23.33 19.83
C LYS A 354 -1.77 -22.09 20.70
N THR A 355 -0.62 -22.09 21.38
CA THR A 355 -0.18 -20.98 22.25
C THR A 355 0.86 -20.07 21.61
N GLN A 356 1.20 -20.29 20.34
CA GLN A 356 2.26 -19.57 19.60
C GLN A 356 1.65 -18.61 18.59
N LYS A 357 2.22 -17.42 18.47
CA LYS A 357 1.87 -16.49 17.42
C LYS A 357 2.29 -17.00 16.06
N LEU A 358 1.54 -16.62 15.01
CA LEU A 358 1.95 -16.81 13.63
C LEU A 358 3.29 -16.11 13.36
N ASN A 359 4.03 -16.53 12.34
CA ASN A 359 5.26 -15.86 11.92
C ASN A 359 4.95 -14.49 11.28
N SER A 360 4.50 -14.50 10.04
CA SER A 360 3.99 -13.34 9.32
C SER A 360 3.19 -13.83 8.11
N PRO A 361 1.86 -14.01 8.26
CA PRO A 361 1.03 -14.54 7.18
C PRO A 361 1.26 -13.81 5.86
N ASN A 362 1.58 -14.58 4.80
CA ASN A 362 2.03 -14.03 3.53
C ASN A 362 0.92 -14.02 2.48
N ASP A 363 0.49 -15.16 1.94
CA ASP A 363 -0.55 -15.24 0.93
C ASP A 363 -1.70 -16.14 1.38
N LEU A 364 -2.88 -15.99 0.76
CA LEU A 364 -4.08 -16.71 1.14
C LEU A 364 -4.99 -17.01 -0.04
N VAL A 365 -5.78 -18.09 0.11
CA VAL A 365 -6.86 -18.44 -0.81
C VAL A 365 -8.08 -18.90 -0.03
N ILE A 366 -9.27 -18.49 -0.47
CA ILE A 366 -10.54 -18.88 0.16
C ILE A 366 -11.17 -19.99 -0.68
N LYS A 367 -11.43 -21.13 -0.04
CA LYS A 367 -12.13 -22.27 -0.65
C LYS A 367 -13.62 -21.96 -0.81
N SER A 368 -14.30 -22.61 -1.75
CA SER A 368 -15.73 -22.40 -2.03
C SER A 368 -16.65 -22.61 -0.82
N ASN A 369 -16.21 -23.41 0.17
CA ASN A 369 -16.93 -23.62 1.42
C ASN A 369 -16.65 -22.56 2.52
N GLY A 370 -15.85 -21.51 2.20
CA GLY A 370 -15.48 -20.45 3.12
C GLY A 370 -14.25 -20.71 4.00
N ASP A 371 -13.62 -21.88 3.90
CA ASP A 371 -12.36 -22.15 4.59
C ASP A 371 -11.24 -21.29 3.98
N ILE A 372 -10.40 -20.69 4.83
CA ILE A 372 -9.28 -19.85 4.42
C ILE A 372 -7.99 -20.65 4.59
N TYR A 373 -7.23 -20.80 3.51
CA TYR A 373 -5.90 -21.41 3.54
C TYR A 373 -4.86 -20.30 3.36
N PHE A 374 -3.79 -20.37 4.16
CA PHE A 374 -2.76 -19.33 4.12
C PHE A 374 -1.37 -19.87 4.43
N THR A 375 -0.36 -19.15 3.96
CA THR A 375 1.06 -19.42 4.20
C THR A 375 1.60 -18.50 5.29
N ASP A 376 2.54 -19.01 6.11
CA ASP A 376 3.07 -18.28 7.26
C ASP A 376 4.60 -18.36 7.36
N PRO A 377 5.34 -17.84 6.37
CA PRO A 377 6.77 -17.66 6.46
C PRO A 377 7.13 -16.45 7.34
N PRO A 378 8.39 -16.26 7.75
CA PRO A 378 8.77 -15.18 8.66
C PRO A 378 9.21 -13.88 7.95
N TYR A 379 8.82 -13.64 6.69
CA TYR A 379 9.32 -12.49 5.89
C TYR A 379 8.96 -11.12 6.46
N GLY A 380 7.81 -11.01 7.12
CA GLY A 380 7.36 -9.78 7.78
C GLY A 380 7.99 -9.53 9.14
N LEU A 381 8.83 -10.44 9.66
CA LEU A 381 9.60 -10.22 10.87
C LEU A 381 10.90 -9.44 10.52
N PRO A 382 11.36 -8.50 11.37
CA PRO A 382 12.54 -7.67 11.11
C PRO A 382 13.82 -8.43 10.75
N LYS A 383 14.03 -9.60 11.32
CA LYS A 383 15.18 -10.47 11.03
C LYS A 383 14.78 -11.79 10.38
N ALA A 384 13.58 -11.83 9.79
CA ALA A 384 13.03 -13.00 9.13
C ALA A 384 13.22 -14.29 9.94
N TYR A 385 13.94 -15.27 9.39
CA TYR A 385 14.15 -16.57 10.04
C TYR A 385 14.92 -16.51 11.37
N ASP A 386 15.75 -15.51 11.55
CA ASP A 386 16.60 -15.30 12.73
C ASP A 386 15.99 -14.32 13.74
N ASP A 387 14.74 -13.89 13.52
CA ASP A 387 14.09 -12.96 14.42
C ASP A 387 13.76 -13.62 15.76
N PRO A 388 14.17 -13.03 16.91
CA PRO A 388 13.90 -13.59 18.24
C PRO A 388 12.41 -13.64 18.60
N ARG A 389 11.56 -12.90 17.87
CA ARG A 389 10.10 -12.94 18.04
C ARG A 389 9.43 -14.13 17.34
N LYS A 390 10.18 -14.89 16.56
CA LYS A 390 9.69 -16.11 15.91
C LYS A 390 9.47 -17.20 16.96
N GLU A 391 8.20 -17.58 17.17
CA GLU A 391 7.83 -18.54 18.22
C GLU A 391 7.73 -19.98 17.70
N THR A 392 7.41 -20.16 16.41
CA THR A 392 7.33 -21.49 15.79
C THR A 392 8.68 -21.88 15.14
N PRO A 393 9.17 -23.12 15.27
CA PRO A 393 10.43 -23.56 14.65
C PRO A 393 10.32 -23.77 13.14
N TYR A 394 9.14 -23.67 12.56
CA TYR A 394 8.83 -23.95 11.15
C TYR A 394 8.10 -22.78 10.50
N SER A 395 7.97 -22.83 9.18
CA SER A 395 7.00 -22.08 8.41
C SER A 395 5.86 -23.03 8.04
N GLY A 396 4.60 -22.61 8.24
CA GLY A 396 3.45 -23.48 8.08
C GLY A 396 2.54 -23.08 6.93
N VAL A 397 1.81 -24.06 6.39
CA VAL A 397 0.58 -23.85 5.65
C VAL A 397 -0.56 -24.16 6.59
N TYR A 398 -1.48 -23.24 6.75
CA TYR A 398 -2.57 -23.32 7.72
C TYR A 398 -3.94 -23.22 7.05
N ARG A 399 -4.97 -23.60 7.79
CA ARG A 399 -6.38 -23.41 7.43
C ARG A 399 -7.14 -22.80 8.60
N ILE A 400 -8.01 -21.84 8.29
CA ILE A 400 -9.03 -21.35 9.22
C ILE A 400 -10.36 -21.96 8.79
N ARG A 401 -11.02 -22.67 9.72
CA ARG A 401 -12.35 -23.24 9.57
C ARG A 401 -13.16 -23.01 10.83
N ASN A 402 -14.34 -22.40 10.70
CA ASN A 402 -15.23 -22.13 11.86
C ASN A 402 -14.51 -21.41 13.03
N GLY A 403 -13.66 -20.43 12.70
CA GLY A 403 -12.89 -19.66 13.70
C GLY A 403 -11.72 -20.42 14.34
N LYS A 404 -11.42 -21.64 13.88
CA LYS A 404 -10.29 -22.43 14.37
C LYS A 404 -9.18 -22.49 13.33
N THR A 405 -7.94 -22.27 13.77
CA THR A 405 -6.74 -22.42 12.95
C THR A 405 -6.16 -23.83 13.11
N ASP A 406 -5.97 -24.53 11.99
CA ASP A 406 -5.34 -25.83 11.91
C ASP A 406 -4.05 -25.75 11.08
N LEU A 407 -2.97 -26.36 11.56
CA LEU A 407 -1.74 -26.55 10.80
C LEU A 407 -1.92 -27.73 9.84
N LEU A 408 -1.67 -27.51 8.55
CA LEU A 408 -1.85 -28.54 7.51
C LEU A 408 -0.55 -29.21 7.13
N THR A 409 0.52 -28.44 6.94
CA THR A 409 1.85 -28.98 6.62
C THR A 409 2.99 -28.01 7.00
N THR A 410 4.19 -28.56 7.19
CA THR A 410 5.46 -27.85 7.42
C THR A 410 6.55 -28.30 6.45
N ASP A 411 6.18 -28.89 5.32
CA ASP A 411 7.11 -29.46 4.33
C ASP A 411 7.98 -28.40 3.65
N LEU A 412 7.51 -27.15 3.60
CA LEU A 412 8.19 -26.03 2.96
C LEU A 412 8.87 -25.15 4.01
N GLY A 413 10.13 -24.79 3.77
CA GLY A 413 10.85 -23.87 4.64
C GLY A 413 10.39 -22.42 4.51
N GLY A 414 9.90 -22.02 3.32
CA GLY A 414 9.36 -20.69 3.01
C GLY A 414 8.12 -20.78 2.12
N PRO A 415 6.96 -21.29 2.60
CA PRO A 415 5.73 -21.29 1.80
C PRO A 415 5.32 -19.85 1.49
N ASN A 416 5.06 -19.57 0.19
CA ASN A 416 4.77 -18.23 -0.29
C ASN A 416 3.40 -18.20 -0.99
N GLY A 417 3.33 -18.06 -2.32
CA GLY A 417 2.07 -18.04 -3.06
C GLY A 417 1.25 -19.33 -2.91
N ILE A 418 -0.07 -19.21 -2.87
CA ILE A 418 -0.99 -20.32 -2.64
C ILE A 418 -2.22 -20.21 -3.54
N ALA A 419 -2.62 -21.33 -4.18
CA ALA A 419 -3.81 -21.39 -5.03
C ALA A 419 -4.39 -22.79 -5.11
N PHE A 420 -5.72 -22.88 -5.27
CA PHE A 420 -6.40 -24.14 -5.58
C PHE A 420 -6.47 -24.40 -7.10
N SER A 421 -6.56 -25.69 -7.47
CA SER A 421 -7.09 -26.07 -8.78
C SER A 421 -8.56 -25.63 -8.91
N PRO A 422 -9.12 -25.51 -10.15
CA PRO A 422 -10.49 -25.05 -10.34
C PRO A 422 -11.55 -25.90 -9.63
N ASP A 423 -11.30 -27.20 -9.52
CA ASP A 423 -12.15 -28.18 -8.83
C ASP A 423 -11.82 -28.31 -7.33
N GLU A 424 -10.82 -27.54 -6.85
CA GLU A 424 -10.35 -27.52 -5.47
C GLU A 424 -9.86 -28.88 -4.93
N THR A 425 -9.49 -29.81 -5.84
CA THR A 425 -8.91 -31.11 -5.46
C THR A 425 -7.41 -31.05 -5.22
N TYR A 426 -6.74 -30.01 -5.73
CA TYR A 426 -5.33 -29.75 -5.52
C TYR A 426 -5.09 -28.36 -4.90
N LEU A 427 -4.07 -28.28 -4.05
CA LEU A 427 -3.53 -27.03 -3.54
C LEU A 427 -2.08 -26.90 -4.02
N TYR A 428 -1.77 -25.78 -4.66
CA TYR A 428 -0.43 -25.41 -5.09
C TYR A 428 0.16 -24.43 -4.11
N VAL A 429 1.44 -24.63 -3.72
CA VAL A 429 2.19 -23.72 -2.83
C VAL A 429 3.59 -23.56 -3.38
N SER A 430 4.01 -22.32 -3.63
CA SER A 430 5.37 -21.98 -4.00
C SER A 430 6.28 -21.95 -2.77
N ASN A 431 7.57 -22.17 -2.98
CA ASN A 431 8.55 -22.17 -1.90
C ASN A 431 9.63 -21.11 -2.16
N TRP A 432 9.82 -20.24 -1.17
CA TRP A 432 10.90 -19.28 -1.13
C TRP A 432 11.69 -19.43 0.18
N ASP A 433 12.63 -20.36 0.22
CA ASP A 433 13.53 -20.52 1.37
C ASP A 433 15.00 -20.35 0.93
N ILE A 434 15.53 -19.15 1.14
CA ILE A 434 16.92 -18.84 0.77
C ILE A 434 17.97 -19.65 1.57
N ARG A 435 17.55 -20.31 2.66
CA ARG A 435 18.43 -21.19 3.48
C ARG A 435 18.62 -22.55 2.84
N ASP A 436 17.69 -22.97 1.98
CA ASP A 436 17.76 -24.23 1.23
C ASP A 436 17.65 -23.96 -0.28
N ILE A 437 18.78 -23.61 -0.88
CA ILE A 437 18.87 -23.26 -2.30
C ILE A 437 18.45 -24.42 -3.22
N GLN A 438 18.45 -25.65 -2.75
CA GLN A 438 18.03 -26.82 -3.52
C GLN A 438 16.50 -26.89 -3.69
N ARG A 439 15.75 -26.29 -2.76
CA ARG A 439 14.29 -26.33 -2.74
C ARG A 439 13.62 -25.00 -3.00
N THR A 440 14.36 -23.91 -3.01
CA THR A 440 13.80 -22.55 -3.06
C THR A 440 13.05 -22.24 -4.37
N LYS A 441 13.41 -22.92 -5.47
CA LYS A 441 12.79 -22.69 -6.79
C LYS A 441 11.76 -23.76 -7.17
N THR A 442 10.96 -24.21 -6.20
CA THR A 442 9.99 -25.28 -6.41
C THR A 442 8.57 -24.85 -6.13
N LEU A 443 7.64 -25.32 -6.97
CA LEU A 443 6.21 -25.29 -6.74
C LEU A 443 5.75 -26.67 -6.28
N TRP A 444 5.06 -26.71 -5.16
CA TRP A 444 4.53 -27.95 -4.59
C TRP A 444 3.05 -28.10 -4.88
N ARG A 445 2.59 -29.35 -5.00
CA ARG A 445 1.18 -29.69 -5.11
C ARG A 445 0.80 -30.70 -4.05
N TYR A 446 -0.31 -30.46 -3.38
CA TYR A 446 -0.93 -31.34 -2.40
C TYR A 446 -2.30 -31.79 -2.89
N ASP A 447 -2.69 -33.00 -2.58
CA ASP A 447 -4.06 -33.47 -2.73
C ASP A 447 -4.88 -32.94 -1.55
N VAL A 448 -6.06 -32.38 -1.83
CA VAL A 448 -6.98 -31.85 -0.82
C VAL A 448 -8.05 -32.90 -0.53
N LYS A 449 -8.07 -33.40 0.70
CA LYS A 449 -9.08 -34.38 1.12
C LYS A 449 -10.46 -33.73 1.30
N PRO A 450 -11.55 -34.52 1.32
CA PRO A 450 -12.90 -34.01 1.57
C PRO A 450 -13.05 -33.24 2.88
N ASP A 451 -12.26 -33.59 3.92
CA ASP A 451 -12.21 -32.86 5.18
C ASP A 451 -11.36 -31.59 5.11
N GLY A 452 -10.73 -31.31 3.95
CA GLY A 452 -9.87 -30.14 3.68
C GLY A 452 -8.47 -30.27 4.23
N THR A 453 -8.05 -31.42 4.73
CA THR A 453 -6.64 -31.70 5.07
C THR A 453 -5.83 -32.01 3.82
N LEU A 454 -4.51 -31.83 3.92
CA LEU A 454 -3.56 -32.05 2.80
C LEU A 454 -2.88 -33.42 2.90
N THR A 455 -2.59 -33.99 1.74
CA THR A 455 -1.81 -35.25 1.64
C THR A 455 -1.03 -35.29 0.33
N ASN A 456 -0.13 -36.27 0.18
CA ASN A 456 0.64 -36.52 -1.04
C ASN A 456 1.41 -35.29 -1.55
N GLY A 457 1.96 -34.47 -0.63
CA GLY A 457 2.78 -33.32 -0.98
C GLY A 457 3.99 -33.71 -1.85
N LYS A 458 4.14 -33.09 -3.01
CA LYS A 458 5.24 -33.33 -3.94
C LYS A 458 5.59 -32.11 -4.76
N VAL A 459 6.84 -32.07 -5.21
CA VAL A 459 7.28 -31.06 -6.20
C VAL A 459 6.48 -31.26 -7.49
N PHE A 460 5.74 -30.27 -7.89
CA PHE A 460 4.97 -30.20 -9.13
C PHE A 460 5.78 -29.57 -10.26
N PHE A 461 6.59 -28.55 -9.93
CA PHE A 461 7.46 -27.85 -10.87
C PHE A 461 8.75 -27.43 -10.18
N ASP A 462 9.87 -27.54 -10.88
CA ASP A 462 11.20 -27.12 -10.44
C ASP A 462 11.82 -26.23 -11.52
N LEU A 463 11.87 -24.92 -11.24
CA LEU A 463 12.40 -23.93 -12.16
C LEU A 463 13.88 -24.16 -12.47
N SER A 464 14.66 -24.65 -11.50
CA SER A 464 16.09 -24.89 -11.69
C SER A 464 16.38 -25.93 -12.76
N ARG A 465 15.43 -26.84 -13.00
CA ARG A 465 15.50 -27.86 -14.05
C ARG A 465 14.88 -27.39 -15.36
N ALA A 466 13.79 -26.64 -15.28
CA ALA A 466 13.03 -26.22 -16.46
C ALA A 466 13.67 -25.02 -17.18
N ASP A 467 14.23 -24.09 -16.43
CA ASP A 467 14.91 -22.88 -16.93
C ASP A 467 16.13 -22.55 -16.04
N PRO A 468 17.25 -23.28 -16.20
CA PRO A 468 18.43 -23.14 -15.34
C PRO A 468 19.03 -21.73 -15.31
N ASN A 469 18.80 -20.95 -16.36
CA ASN A 469 19.28 -19.56 -16.50
C ASN A 469 18.16 -18.54 -16.26
N GLY A 470 17.05 -18.97 -15.70
CA GLY A 470 15.80 -18.20 -15.62
C GLY A 470 15.81 -17.05 -14.61
N GLY A 471 16.93 -16.68 -14.04
CA GLY A 471 17.06 -15.53 -13.15
C GLY A 471 18.12 -15.70 -12.06
N PRO A 472 18.31 -14.69 -11.19
CA PRO A 472 19.29 -14.71 -10.11
C PRO A 472 19.13 -15.93 -9.19
N ALA A 473 20.27 -16.39 -8.64
CA ALA A 473 20.31 -17.60 -7.80
C ALA A 473 19.58 -17.41 -6.45
N ASP A 474 19.58 -16.19 -5.94
CA ASP A 474 18.99 -15.79 -4.67
C ASP A 474 17.49 -15.45 -4.75
N GLU A 475 16.90 -15.47 -5.95
CA GLU A 475 15.48 -15.30 -6.15
C GLU A 475 14.75 -16.63 -6.26
N ALA A 476 13.47 -16.65 -5.87
CA ALA A 476 12.66 -17.86 -5.78
C ALA A 476 11.26 -17.70 -6.40
N LEU A 477 10.40 -18.69 -6.21
CA LEU A 477 9.01 -18.66 -6.67
C LEU A 477 8.15 -17.87 -5.67
N ASP A 478 7.28 -17.01 -6.19
CA ASP A 478 6.42 -16.12 -5.41
C ASP A 478 4.93 -16.43 -5.63
N GLY A 479 4.08 -15.47 -5.95
CA GLY A 479 2.67 -15.64 -6.12
C GLY A 479 2.27 -16.74 -7.12
N VAL A 480 1.16 -17.41 -6.85
CA VAL A 480 0.60 -18.50 -7.69
C VAL A 480 -0.87 -18.24 -7.95
N LYS A 481 -1.31 -18.44 -9.20
CA LYS A 481 -2.73 -18.45 -9.57
C LYS A 481 -2.99 -19.56 -10.57
N VAL A 482 -4.25 -20.01 -10.64
CA VAL A 482 -4.69 -21.07 -11.55
C VAL A 482 -5.88 -20.57 -12.35
N ASP A 483 -5.85 -20.74 -13.67
CA ASP A 483 -6.95 -20.37 -14.55
C ASP A 483 -8.12 -21.38 -14.47
N THR A 484 -9.25 -21.06 -15.09
CA THR A 484 -10.45 -21.92 -15.07
C THR A 484 -10.29 -23.27 -15.78
N LYS A 485 -9.21 -23.45 -16.55
CA LYS A 485 -8.88 -24.72 -17.23
C LYS A 485 -7.76 -25.51 -16.52
N GLY A 486 -7.23 -24.97 -15.40
CA GLY A 486 -6.21 -25.63 -14.60
C GLY A 486 -4.76 -25.31 -14.99
N TYR A 487 -4.52 -24.38 -15.91
CA TYR A 487 -3.17 -23.89 -16.17
C TYR A 487 -2.67 -23.08 -14.98
N VAL A 488 -1.43 -23.32 -14.56
CA VAL A 488 -0.86 -22.72 -13.37
C VAL A 488 0.10 -21.61 -13.78
N PHE A 489 -0.13 -20.44 -13.23
CA PHE A 489 0.72 -19.25 -13.38
C PHE A 489 1.49 -19.07 -12.07
N VAL A 490 2.81 -18.99 -12.17
CA VAL A 490 3.67 -18.80 -11.00
C VAL A 490 4.69 -17.70 -11.26
N SER A 491 4.77 -16.73 -10.35
CA SER A 491 5.81 -15.70 -10.38
C SER A 491 7.16 -16.32 -10.09
N VAL A 492 8.12 -16.02 -10.94
CA VAL A 492 9.49 -16.56 -10.89
C VAL A 492 10.50 -15.45 -11.14
N PRO A 493 11.78 -15.64 -10.84
CA PRO A 493 12.82 -14.74 -11.31
C PRO A 493 12.69 -14.46 -12.81
N GLY A 494 12.57 -13.16 -13.15
CA GLY A 494 12.48 -12.71 -14.54
C GLY A 494 11.13 -12.90 -15.23
N GLY A 495 10.03 -13.23 -14.53
CA GLY A 495 8.73 -13.29 -15.18
C GLY A 495 7.65 -14.15 -14.50
N VAL A 496 6.64 -14.54 -15.26
CA VAL A 496 5.60 -15.48 -14.84
C VAL A 496 5.68 -16.73 -15.69
N CYS A 497 6.03 -17.88 -15.09
CA CYS A 497 5.95 -19.17 -15.77
C CYS A 497 4.52 -19.65 -15.88
N ILE A 498 4.21 -20.29 -17.01
CA ILE A 498 2.91 -20.90 -17.28
C ILE A 498 3.12 -22.40 -17.43
N LEU A 499 2.38 -23.18 -16.64
CA LEU A 499 2.45 -24.64 -16.60
C LEU A 499 1.10 -25.23 -17.05
N SER A 500 1.17 -26.38 -17.72
CA SER A 500 -0.03 -27.18 -17.98
C SER A 500 -0.61 -27.77 -16.68
N PRO A 501 -1.85 -28.25 -16.68
CA PRO A 501 -2.42 -28.97 -15.53
C PRO A 501 -1.60 -30.22 -15.11
N ALA A 502 -0.80 -30.76 -16.03
CA ALA A 502 0.12 -31.88 -15.78
C ALA A 502 1.49 -31.46 -15.20
N GLY A 503 1.81 -30.15 -15.16
CA GLY A 503 3.07 -29.61 -14.68
C GLY A 503 4.13 -29.38 -15.78
N THR A 504 3.75 -29.50 -17.06
CA THR A 504 4.66 -29.21 -18.17
C THR A 504 4.89 -27.69 -18.26
N TYR A 505 6.13 -27.26 -18.35
CA TYR A 505 6.50 -25.87 -18.60
C TYR A 505 6.18 -25.48 -20.04
N LEU A 506 5.24 -24.54 -20.20
CA LEU A 506 4.74 -24.10 -21.51
C LEU A 506 5.45 -22.86 -22.02
N GLY A 507 5.89 -22.00 -21.14
CA GLY A 507 6.54 -20.74 -21.48
C GLY A 507 6.47 -19.72 -20.36
N LYS A 508 6.89 -18.49 -20.68
CA LYS A 508 7.05 -17.43 -19.68
C LYS A 508 6.60 -16.07 -20.21
N ILE A 509 5.92 -15.29 -19.40
CA ILE A 509 5.70 -13.85 -19.61
C ILE A 509 6.88 -13.12 -18.97
N ILE A 510 7.64 -12.35 -19.77
CA ILE A 510 8.77 -11.55 -19.30
C ILE A 510 8.34 -10.09 -19.30
N GLY A 511 8.38 -9.44 -18.14
CA GLY A 511 8.04 -8.03 -17.96
C GLY A 511 9.26 -7.13 -17.76
N PRO A 512 9.05 -5.81 -17.70
CA PRO A 512 10.13 -4.87 -17.40
C PRO A 512 10.58 -4.92 -15.94
N GLU A 513 9.73 -5.43 -15.06
CA GLU A 513 10.02 -5.64 -13.63
C GLU A 513 9.67 -7.08 -13.23
N ARG A 514 10.28 -7.56 -12.15
CA ARG A 514 9.99 -8.88 -11.60
C ARG A 514 8.59 -8.89 -10.98
N PRO A 515 7.68 -9.75 -11.44
CA PRO A 515 6.38 -9.91 -10.80
C PRO A 515 6.52 -10.63 -9.46
N ALA A 516 5.84 -10.11 -8.45
CA ALA A 516 5.70 -10.77 -7.15
C ALA A 516 4.45 -11.63 -7.12
N ASN A 517 3.29 -11.09 -7.55
CA ASN A 517 2.03 -11.79 -7.51
C ASN A 517 1.13 -11.37 -8.69
N MET A 518 -0.06 -11.96 -8.80
CA MET A 518 -1.01 -11.67 -9.87
C MET A 518 -2.45 -11.93 -9.46
N ALA A 519 -3.40 -11.31 -10.18
CA ALA A 519 -4.83 -11.58 -10.04
C ALA A 519 -5.55 -11.32 -11.36
N TRP A 520 -6.55 -12.13 -11.69
CA TRP A 520 -7.49 -11.78 -12.75
C TRP A 520 -8.46 -10.71 -12.29
N GLY A 521 -8.84 -9.85 -13.22
CA GLY A 521 -9.81 -8.79 -13.00
C GLY A 521 -10.62 -8.45 -14.25
N ASP A 522 -11.33 -7.36 -14.25
CA ASP A 522 -12.20 -6.86 -15.32
C ASP A 522 -13.20 -7.92 -15.80
N ASP A 523 -13.00 -8.41 -17.03
CA ASP A 523 -13.79 -9.46 -17.69
C ASP A 523 -13.38 -10.89 -17.27
N GLY A 524 -12.50 -11.04 -16.30
CA GLY A 524 -11.89 -12.30 -15.88
C GLY A 524 -10.73 -12.78 -16.74
N LYS A 525 -10.41 -12.09 -17.86
CA LYS A 525 -9.29 -12.43 -18.76
C LYS A 525 -8.11 -11.47 -18.64
N THR A 526 -8.31 -10.32 -18.07
CA THR A 526 -7.24 -9.38 -17.76
C THR A 526 -6.48 -9.87 -16.54
N LEU A 527 -5.22 -10.28 -16.72
CA LEU A 527 -4.32 -10.67 -15.64
C LEU A 527 -3.50 -9.46 -15.21
N TYR A 528 -3.74 -8.99 -13.99
CA TYR A 528 -2.94 -7.95 -13.36
C TYR A 528 -1.71 -8.56 -12.69
N LEU A 529 -0.56 -7.91 -12.82
CA LEU A 529 0.71 -8.31 -12.24
C LEU A 529 1.19 -7.21 -11.29
N THR A 530 1.37 -7.54 -10.03
CA THR A 530 2.11 -6.70 -9.09
C THR A 530 3.59 -7.03 -9.26
N ALA A 531 4.40 -6.03 -9.63
CA ALA A 531 5.80 -6.25 -9.97
C ALA A 531 6.65 -5.09 -9.41
N HIS A 532 7.37 -5.38 -8.33
CA HIS A 532 8.21 -4.42 -7.60
C HIS A 532 7.54 -3.04 -7.45
N THR A 533 7.94 -2.07 -8.29
CA THR A 533 7.50 -0.68 -8.20
C THR A 533 6.28 -0.37 -9.07
N GLY A 534 5.80 -1.34 -9.85
CA GLY A 534 4.75 -1.14 -10.84
C GLY A 534 3.58 -2.11 -10.75
N LEU A 535 2.45 -1.66 -11.30
CA LEU A 535 1.29 -2.48 -11.60
C LEU A 535 1.16 -2.61 -13.12
N TYR A 536 1.00 -3.84 -13.58
CA TYR A 536 0.94 -4.18 -15.00
C TYR A 536 -0.29 -5.03 -15.29
N LYS A 537 -0.65 -5.16 -16.55
CA LYS A 537 -1.70 -6.07 -17.02
C LYS A 537 -1.32 -6.72 -18.35
N ILE A 538 -1.87 -7.91 -18.58
CA ILE A 538 -1.81 -8.63 -19.86
C ILE A 538 -3.13 -9.38 -20.06
N THR A 539 -3.59 -9.50 -21.29
CA THR A 539 -4.81 -10.24 -21.62
C THR A 539 -4.48 -11.72 -21.83
N THR A 540 -5.21 -12.61 -21.17
CA THR A 540 -5.16 -14.07 -21.33
C THR A 540 -6.37 -14.57 -22.13
N LEU A 541 -6.24 -15.74 -22.76
CA LEU A 541 -7.35 -16.36 -23.51
C LEU A 541 -8.35 -17.04 -22.57
N ASN A 542 -7.82 -17.63 -21.51
CA ASN A 542 -8.62 -18.21 -20.43
C ASN A 542 -8.71 -17.22 -19.28
N GLY A 543 -9.83 -17.24 -18.58
CA GLY A 543 -9.99 -16.40 -17.39
C GLY A 543 -9.63 -17.14 -16.11
N GLY A 544 -9.43 -16.36 -15.03
CA GLY A 544 -9.38 -16.87 -13.66
C GLY A 544 -10.74 -16.82 -12.97
N LYS A 545 -10.85 -17.50 -11.84
CA LYS A 545 -12.01 -17.40 -10.96
C LYS A 545 -11.95 -16.04 -10.25
N LEU A 546 -12.92 -15.19 -10.54
CA LEU A 546 -13.10 -13.94 -9.79
C LEU A 546 -13.83 -14.23 -8.47
N ALA A 547 -13.59 -13.42 -7.45
CA ALA A 547 -14.38 -13.44 -6.23
C ALA A 547 -15.82 -12.97 -6.55
N HIS A 548 -16.80 -13.76 -6.19
CA HIS A 548 -18.23 -13.45 -6.34
C HIS A 548 -18.94 -13.62 -5.01
#